data_1e79bc051866b65786b5230022911a48
#
_entry.id   1e79bc051866b65786b5230022911a48
#
_cell.length_a   1.000
_cell.length_b   1.000
_cell.length_c   1.000
_cell.angle_alpha   90.00
_cell.angle_beta   90.00
_cell.angle_gamma   90.00
#
_symmetry.space_group_name_H-M   'P 1'
#
loop_
_entity.id
_entity.type
_entity.pdbx_description
1 polymer ?
#
loop_
_entity_poly.entity_id
_entity_poly.type
_entity_poly.pdbx_seq_one_letter_code
_entity_poly.pdbx_strand_id
1 'polypeptide(L)'
;MKRLFTLQLVIFMAILSVAAQSVTSGQSKVLDAFNPQQLSTTPFQFVKPQIGPDYQFKTSQKSRRANADASTIIRQQPAGTLLDNMITSYGGYTRNWIYGLMDVTTDGGVGKIVEGEDGNIYIFNLPTNLSADSWVKAERGEGDTIVIHRQLIDQREGSDAVYDYYLTKLVWEYTDKTTGEGRFVEATGDTDIKLLYSNGVLSSIEDNTNPYEEGHYALGAVYTTDGTTFTWEGNTNWNLHFEALTETKIVLPEGANLETITVDYINANGTPTSEQVKVAFVGNDVYLNVYDAATYIKGTIEGDKLTFKSGQYLGTYASMYHLFFTGQQYYTVTDEGTGQEYETAKVIDELVFDYDAETRSFSTGDAFVINVGKKTARLYLTALRAPKFYFYEETPATPADPVITNYNATYNQWGYNALQFTIQATDVDGGFIVPEKLSWQAYVDDEPLIFSPDDYSGLTQEMVEIPYGWYDPSYDIYTSFFTLYFEPAKNVGIQTIYRGAGEERRSHIVYYDITTGQIEKVDPSGGTAAIQSAANQSNTERISYFDAAGRQVSNKTKGLVIKQITTADGVRRSKTIFRK
;
A
#
# COMPACT_ATOMS: atom_id res chain seq x y z
N MET A 1 11.04 9.85 2.52
CA MET A 1 10.03 9.60 3.55
C MET A 1 8.60 9.66 3.02
N LYS A 2 8.11 10.73 2.37
CA LYS A 2 6.75 10.74 1.75
C LYS A 2 6.55 9.69 0.64
N ARG A 3 7.60 9.27 -0.07
CA ARG A 3 7.54 8.32 -1.20
C ARG A 3 7.30 6.87 -0.79
N LEU A 4 7.86 6.45 0.34
CA LEU A 4 7.61 5.11 0.91
C LEU A 4 6.14 4.97 1.36
N PHE A 5 5.56 6.04 1.89
CA PHE A 5 4.16 6.09 2.33
C PHE A 5 3.13 5.86 1.21
N THR A 6 3.39 6.39 0.01
CA THR A 6 2.45 6.25 -1.12
C THR A 6 2.47 4.84 -1.70
N LEU A 7 3.65 4.22 -1.78
CA LEU A 7 3.79 2.83 -2.23
C LEU A 7 3.18 1.86 -1.21
N GLN A 8 3.36 2.12 0.08
CA GLN A 8 2.78 1.32 1.16
C GLN A 8 1.24 1.45 1.25
N LEU A 9 0.67 2.63 0.94
CA LEU A 9 -0.78 2.80 0.88
C LEU A 9 -1.42 1.96 -0.25
N VAL A 10 -0.74 1.85 -1.40
CA VAL A 10 -1.18 1.00 -2.52
C VAL A 10 -1.07 -0.49 -2.16
N ILE A 11 -0.01 -0.89 -1.48
CA ILE A 11 0.18 -2.27 -0.99
C ILE A 11 -0.85 -2.60 0.11
N PHE A 12 -1.13 -1.67 1.03
CA PHE A 12 -2.16 -1.87 2.06
C PHE A 12 -3.57 -1.97 1.46
N MET A 13 -3.89 -1.18 0.43
CA MET A 13 -5.14 -1.34 -0.32
C MET A 13 -5.20 -2.66 -1.11
N ALA A 14 -4.07 -3.16 -1.61
CA ALA A 14 -4.00 -4.47 -2.27
C ALA A 14 -4.14 -5.63 -1.28
N ILE A 15 -3.59 -5.53 -0.07
CA ILE A 15 -3.72 -6.54 1.00
C ILE A 15 -5.17 -6.61 1.51
N LEU A 16 -5.86 -5.49 1.61
CA LEU A 16 -7.28 -5.45 1.96
C LEU A 16 -8.20 -6.03 0.85
N SER A 17 -7.72 -6.12 -0.40
CA SER A 17 -8.53 -6.58 -1.53
C SER A 17 -8.73 -8.10 -1.62
N VAL A 18 -7.90 -8.90 -0.96
CA VAL A 18 -7.96 -10.36 -1.05
C VAL A 18 -8.92 -10.98 -0.04
N ALA A 19 -9.24 -10.27 1.05
CA ALA A 19 -10.20 -10.76 2.05
C ALA A 19 -11.68 -10.72 1.61
N ALA A 20 -11.98 -10.14 0.44
CA ALA A 20 -13.36 -9.85 0.02
C ALA A 20 -14.08 -10.98 -0.74
N GLN A 21 -13.47 -12.14 -0.97
CA GLN A 21 -14.03 -13.12 -1.92
C GLN A 21 -14.86 -14.25 -1.35
N SER A 22 -15.15 -14.36 -0.07
CA SER A 22 -16.09 -15.41 0.36
C SER A 22 -16.72 -15.17 1.72
N VAL A 23 -17.78 -14.40 1.78
CA VAL A 23 -18.76 -14.49 2.88
C VAL A 23 -19.99 -15.25 2.34
N THR A 24 -19.86 -16.53 2.13
CA THR A 24 -20.97 -17.41 1.73
C THR A 24 -21.06 -18.70 2.52
N SER A 25 -20.54 -18.78 3.72
CA SER A 25 -20.91 -19.89 4.61
C SER A 25 -20.75 -19.48 6.06
N GLY A 26 -21.83 -19.52 6.80
CA GLY A 26 -21.93 -19.19 8.23
C GLY A 26 -21.37 -20.23 9.18
N GLN A 27 -20.33 -20.92 8.79
CA GLN A 27 -19.38 -21.43 9.74
C GLN A 27 -18.28 -20.40 9.83
N SER A 28 -17.80 -20.13 11.03
CA SER A 28 -16.55 -19.45 11.28
C SER A 28 -15.42 -20.27 10.66
N LYS A 29 -15.47 -20.46 9.35
CA LYS A 29 -14.30 -20.69 8.55
C LYS A 29 -13.57 -19.36 8.71
N VAL A 30 -12.75 -19.34 9.74
CA VAL A 30 -11.64 -18.47 9.85
C VAL A 30 -11.14 -18.33 8.42
N LEU A 31 -11.35 -17.13 7.81
CA LEU A 31 -10.69 -16.78 6.57
C LEU A 31 -9.21 -16.64 6.95
N ASP A 32 -8.64 -17.79 7.33
CA ASP A 32 -7.24 -17.95 7.57
C ASP A 32 -6.59 -18.00 6.23
N ALA A 33 -5.73 -17.08 6.07
CA ALA A 33 -4.69 -17.04 5.09
C ALA A 33 -5.02 -16.30 3.81
N PHE A 34 -4.37 -15.21 3.72
CA PHE A 34 -3.81 -14.68 2.52
C PHE A 34 -3.09 -15.82 1.76
N ASN A 35 -3.68 -16.30 0.66
CA ASN A 35 -3.04 -17.26 -0.22
C ASN A 35 -2.29 -16.48 -1.33
N PRO A 36 -0.97 -16.32 -1.25
CA PRO A 36 -0.19 -15.63 -2.29
C PRO A 36 -0.26 -16.33 -3.65
N GLN A 37 -0.65 -17.61 -3.72
CA GLN A 37 -0.80 -18.35 -4.97
C GLN A 37 -2.11 -18.06 -5.71
N GLN A 38 -3.10 -17.46 -5.07
CA GLN A 38 -4.36 -17.02 -5.70
C GLN A 38 -4.32 -15.58 -6.22
N LEU A 39 -3.24 -14.85 -5.99
CA LEU A 39 -3.01 -13.62 -6.73
C LEU A 39 -2.78 -14.01 -8.19
N SER A 40 -3.84 -13.85 -8.98
CA SER A 40 -3.75 -13.95 -10.42
C SER A 40 -2.58 -13.08 -10.86
N THR A 41 -1.71 -13.63 -11.70
CA THR A 41 -0.59 -12.94 -12.35
C THR A 41 -1.06 -11.88 -13.36
N THR A 42 -2.31 -11.47 -13.29
CA THR A 42 -2.87 -10.38 -14.08
C THR A 42 -2.46 -9.08 -13.42
N PRO A 43 -1.65 -8.23 -14.08
CA PRO A 43 -1.30 -6.92 -13.54
C PRO A 43 -2.58 -6.15 -13.22
N PHE A 44 -2.64 -5.51 -12.07
CA PHE A 44 -3.74 -4.63 -11.71
C PHE A 44 -3.86 -3.54 -12.78
N GLN A 45 -4.86 -3.64 -13.63
CA GLN A 45 -5.28 -2.53 -14.46
C GLN A 45 -6.04 -1.57 -13.56
N PHE A 46 -5.43 -0.45 -13.23
CA PHE A 46 -6.17 0.71 -12.74
C PHE A 46 -7.08 1.22 -13.86
N VAL A 47 -8.27 0.67 -13.95
CA VAL A 47 -9.34 1.33 -14.71
C VAL A 47 -9.77 2.53 -13.87
N LYS A 48 -9.26 3.72 -14.21
CA LYS A 48 -9.91 4.96 -13.75
C LYS A 48 -11.39 4.83 -14.12
N PRO A 49 -12.35 5.01 -13.19
CA PRO A 49 -13.75 5.05 -13.57
C PRO A 49 -13.90 6.14 -14.62
N GLN A 50 -14.24 5.76 -15.85
CA GLN A 50 -14.64 6.71 -16.88
C GLN A 50 -15.94 7.32 -16.38
N ILE A 51 -15.87 8.58 -15.94
CA ILE A 51 -17.06 9.41 -15.81
C ILE A 51 -17.50 9.64 -17.24
N GLY A 52 -18.54 8.93 -17.67
CA GLY A 52 -19.11 9.08 -19.00
C GLY A 52 -19.50 10.55 -19.25
N PRO A 53 -19.44 11.03 -20.50
CA PRO A 53 -19.68 12.45 -20.83
C PRO A 53 -21.13 12.91 -20.53
N ASP A 54 -22.02 12.02 -20.13
CA ASP A 54 -23.43 12.32 -19.86
C ASP A 54 -23.80 12.45 -18.37
N TYR A 55 -22.82 12.50 -17.47
CA TYR A 55 -23.10 12.77 -16.06
C TYR A 55 -23.37 14.28 -15.85
N GLN A 56 -24.55 14.72 -16.27
CA GLN A 56 -25.06 16.03 -15.87
C GLN A 56 -25.43 15.98 -14.38
N PHE A 57 -24.69 16.71 -13.56
CA PHE A 57 -25.11 17.03 -12.19
C PHE A 57 -26.48 17.70 -12.25
N LYS A 58 -27.54 16.93 -12.01
CA LYS A 58 -28.87 17.50 -11.76
C LYS A 58 -28.80 18.21 -10.40
N THR A 59 -28.55 19.49 -10.42
CA THR A 59 -28.74 20.37 -9.27
C THR A 59 -30.26 20.52 -9.02
N SER A 60 -30.89 19.53 -8.43
CA SER A 60 -32.14 19.74 -7.75
C SER A 60 -31.82 20.15 -6.31
N GLN A 61 -31.85 21.42 -6.04
CA GLN A 61 -31.90 21.97 -4.67
C GLN A 61 -33.23 21.56 -4.01
N LYS A 62 -33.38 20.29 -3.66
CA LYS A 62 -34.29 19.94 -2.57
C LYS A 62 -33.43 20.05 -1.31
N SER A 63 -33.87 20.88 -0.37
CA SER A 63 -33.29 20.98 0.96
C SER A 63 -33.29 19.57 1.56
N ARG A 64 -32.10 18.97 1.64
CA ARG A 64 -31.90 17.67 2.29
C ARG A 64 -32.07 17.92 3.78
N ARG A 65 -33.12 17.36 4.35
CA ARG A 65 -33.41 17.50 5.78
C ARG A 65 -32.91 16.25 6.47
N ALA A 66 -32.02 16.42 7.45
CA ALA A 66 -31.65 15.36 8.37
C ALA A 66 -32.87 14.88 9.15
N ASN A 67 -32.95 13.58 9.43
CA ASN A 67 -34.03 13.00 10.21
C ASN A 67 -33.73 13.07 11.70
N ALA A 68 -32.45 13.07 12.09
CA ALA A 68 -31.99 13.15 13.46
C ALA A 68 -31.29 14.48 13.77
N ASP A 69 -31.28 14.84 15.03
CA ASP A 69 -30.55 16.03 15.52
C ASP A 69 -29.05 15.70 15.68
N ALA A 70 -28.21 16.20 14.77
CA ALA A 70 -26.76 16.03 14.78
C ALA A 70 -26.09 16.59 16.04
N SER A 71 -26.75 17.49 16.80
CA SER A 71 -26.21 18.04 18.05
C SER A 71 -26.09 16.98 19.15
N THR A 72 -26.74 15.84 19.01
CA THR A 72 -26.61 14.70 19.93
C THR A 72 -25.34 13.88 19.71
N ILE A 73 -24.65 14.04 18.58
CA ILE A 73 -23.39 13.37 18.31
C ILE A 73 -22.27 14.01 19.14
N ILE A 74 -21.60 13.23 19.95
CA ILE A 74 -20.52 13.71 20.83
C ILE A 74 -19.21 13.73 20.03
N ARG A 75 -18.91 14.86 19.38
CA ARG A 75 -17.68 15.01 18.59
C ARG A 75 -16.51 15.55 19.36
N GLN A 76 -16.76 16.32 20.42
CA GLN A 76 -15.71 16.84 21.29
C GLN A 76 -15.39 15.84 22.38
N GLN A 77 -14.12 15.75 22.77
CA GLN A 77 -13.70 14.91 23.86
C GLN A 77 -14.46 15.30 25.14
N PRO A 78 -15.14 14.36 25.80
CA PRO A 78 -15.82 14.60 27.06
C PRO A 78 -14.84 15.02 28.17
N ALA A 79 -15.34 15.78 29.14
CA ALA A 79 -14.57 16.11 30.33
C ALA A 79 -14.32 14.84 31.18
N GLY A 80 -13.09 14.65 31.64
CA GLY A 80 -12.70 13.48 32.42
C GLY A 80 -11.25 13.06 32.22
N THR A 81 -10.94 11.86 32.67
CA THR A 81 -9.61 11.25 32.52
C THR A 81 -9.52 10.54 31.17
N LEU A 82 -8.66 11.04 30.28
CA LEU A 82 -8.40 10.42 28.97
C LEU A 82 -7.39 9.27 29.11
N LEU A 83 -7.75 8.11 28.56
CA LEU A 83 -6.88 6.97 28.32
C LEU A 83 -6.70 6.87 26.79
N ASP A 84 -5.61 7.40 26.25
CA ASP A 84 -5.35 7.53 24.80
C ASP A 84 -4.26 6.58 24.29
N ASN A 85 -3.56 5.90 25.19
CA ASN A 85 -2.54 4.91 24.87
C ASN A 85 -3.07 3.49 25.06
N MET A 86 -4.07 3.11 24.27
CA MET A 86 -4.71 1.81 24.41
C MET A 86 -4.55 0.98 23.15
N ILE A 87 -4.28 -0.32 23.35
CA ILE A 87 -4.35 -1.34 22.30
C ILE A 87 -5.70 -2.05 22.39
N THR A 88 -6.28 -2.31 21.23
CA THR A 88 -7.59 -2.97 21.14
C THR A 88 -7.52 -4.24 20.31
N SER A 89 -8.26 -5.26 20.76
CA SER A 89 -8.54 -6.46 19.98
C SER A 89 -10.05 -6.64 19.78
N TYR A 90 -10.43 -7.10 18.61
CA TYR A 90 -11.84 -7.37 18.26
C TYR A 90 -11.94 -8.27 17.03
N GLY A 91 -13.07 -8.99 16.91
CA GLY A 91 -13.57 -9.49 15.65
C GLY A 91 -14.48 -8.45 15.00
N GLY A 92 -14.49 -8.35 13.67
CA GLY A 92 -15.32 -7.36 13.03
C GLY A 92 -15.36 -7.43 11.50
N TYR A 93 -16.33 -6.69 10.97
CA TYR A 93 -16.42 -6.39 9.54
C TYR A 93 -16.35 -4.88 9.30
N THR A 94 -15.84 -4.52 8.12
CA THR A 94 -15.95 -3.16 7.56
C THR A 94 -16.45 -3.22 6.13
N ARG A 95 -17.20 -2.21 5.71
CA ARG A 95 -17.60 -2.04 4.33
C ARG A 95 -16.61 -1.17 3.59
N ASN A 96 -15.99 -1.75 2.56
CA ASN A 96 -15.17 -1.02 1.62
C ASN A 96 -15.95 -0.79 0.32
N TRP A 97 -15.93 0.42 -0.21
CA TRP A 97 -16.69 0.78 -1.42
C TRP A 97 -16.15 0.10 -2.70
N ILE A 98 -14.88 -0.34 -2.69
CA ILE A 98 -14.26 -1.04 -3.83
C ILE A 98 -14.45 -2.56 -3.70
N TYR A 99 -14.20 -3.09 -2.48
CA TYR A 99 -14.06 -4.54 -2.24
C TYR A 99 -15.28 -5.16 -1.53
N GLY A 100 -16.25 -4.35 -1.13
CA GLY A 100 -17.43 -4.82 -0.41
C GLY A 100 -17.16 -5.04 1.08
N LEU A 101 -17.73 -6.10 1.63
CA LEU A 101 -17.60 -6.45 3.05
C LEU A 101 -16.27 -7.17 3.31
N MET A 102 -15.50 -6.70 4.32
CA MET A 102 -14.17 -7.21 4.65
C MET A 102 -14.09 -7.56 6.13
N ASP A 103 -13.42 -8.69 6.43
CA ASP A 103 -13.02 -9.06 7.79
C ASP A 103 -11.88 -8.14 8.27
N VAL A 104 -12.06 -7.56 9.46
CA VAL A 104 -11.09 -6.66 10.11
C VAL A 104 -10.72 -7.14 11.50
N THR A 105 -10.81 -8.43 11.76
CA THR A 105 -10.37 -9.02 13.02
C THR A 105 -8.90 -8.68 13.30
N THR A 106 -8.63 -8.09 14.45
CA THR A 106 -7.29 -7.63 14.83
C THR A 106 -7.06 -7.68 16.34
N ASP A 107 -5.79 -7.73 16.72
CA ASP A 107 -5.31 -7.53 18.10
C ASP A 107 -4.37 -6.31 18.22
N GLY A 108 -4.44 -5.40 17.25
CA GLY A 108 -3.58 -4.22 17.16
C GLY A 108 -4.31 -2.91 16.88
N GLY A 109 -5.61 -2.81 17.16
CA GLY A 109 -6.34 -1.55 16.99
C GLY A 109 -5.89 -0.47 17.98
N VAL A 110 -6.03 0.81 17.59
CA VAL A 110 -5.82 1.96 18.50
C VAL A 110 -7.14 2.32 19.16
N GLY A 111 -7.16 2.39 20.49
CA GLY A 111 -8.33 2.76 21.27
C GLY A 111 -8.14 4.02 22.09
N LYS A 112 -9.26 4.69 22.40
CA LYS A 112 -9.31 5.79 23.37
C LYS A 112 -10.57 5.68 24.22
N ILE A 113 -10.41 5.89 25.52
CA ILE A 113 -11.52 5.93 26.48
C ILE A 113 -11.39 7.19 27.32
N VAL A 114 -12.52 7.82 27.66
CA VAL A 114 -12.60 8.85 28.70
C VAL A 114 -13.43 8.33 29.84
N GLU A 115 -12.85 8.34 31.06
CA GLU A 115 -13.60 8.21 32.30
C GLU A 115 -14.19 9.57 32.65
N GLY A 116 -15.46 9.74 32.34
CA GLY A 116 -16.15 11.03 32.45
C GLY A 116 -16.30 11.54 33.87
N GLU A 117 -16.20 12.86 34.05
CA GLU A 117 -16.51 13.52 35.34
C GLU A 117 -17.97 13.32 35.79
N ASP A 118 -18.86 13.02 34.85
CA ASP A 118 -20.26 12.68 35.05
C ASP A 118 -20.50 11.21 35.48
N GLY A 119 -19.41 10.44 35.64
CA GLY A 119 -19.42 9.03 36.01
C GLY A 119 -19.65 8.06 34.84
N ASN A 120 -19.87 8.54 33.64
CA ASN A 120 -20.03 7.71 32.44
C ASN A 120 -18.67 7.35 31.80
N ILE A 121 -18.69 6.33 30.95
CA ILE A 121 -17.53 5.94 30.15
C ILE A 121 -17.80 6.36 28.70
N TYR A 122 -16.79 6.94 28.06
CA TYR A 122 -16.88 7.36 26.67
C TYR A 122 -15.81 6.66 25.85
N ILE A 123 -16.23 6.01 24.77
CA ILE A 123 -15.36 5.21 23.92
C ILE A 123 -15.31 5.86 22.55
N PHE A 124 -14.10 6.14 22.04
CA PHE A 124 -13.94 6.82 20.75
C PHE A 124 -14.06 5.84 19.60
N ASN A 125 -14.79 6.25 18.54
CA ASN A 125 -14.91 5.50 17.29
C ASN A 125 -15.42 4.06 17.45
N LEU A 126 -16.60 3.84 18.03
CA LEU A 126 -17.30 2.55 17.94
C LEU A 126 -18.43 2.60 16.89
N PRO A 127 -18.55 1.58 16.02
CA PRO A 127 -17.60 0.47 15.83
C PRO A 127 -16.26 1.01 15.31
N THR A 128 -15.16 0.39 15.72
CA THR A 128 -13.79 0.90 15.54
C THR A 128 -13.40 1.18 14.07
N ASN A 129 -14.06 0.53 13.15
CA ASN A 129 -13.79 0.54 11.71
C ASN A 129 -14.70 1.47 10.89
N LEU A 130 -15.68 2.13 11.52
CA LEU A 130 -16.56 3.10 10.82
C LEU A 130 -15.90 4.49 10.63
N SER A 131 -14.95 4.87 11.48
CA SER A 131 -14.34 6.21 11.51
C SER A 131 -15.40 7.33 11.61
N ALA A 132 -16.25 7.22 12.61
CA ALA A 132 -17.32 8.19 12.86
C ALA A 132 -16.81 9.50 13.48
N ASP A 133 -15.57 9.50 13.99
CA ASP A 133 -14.95 10.62 14.73
C ASP A 133 -15.85 11.16 15.83
N SER A 134 -16.43 10.25 16.58
CA SER A 134 -17.36 10.55 17.67
C SER A 134 -17.10 9.66 18.89
N TRP A 135 -17.56 10.15 20.04
CA TRP A 135 -17.53 9.44 21.31
C TRP A 135 -18.88 8.76 21.56
N VAL A 136 -18.80 7.49 21.88
CA VAL A 136 -19.94 6.67 22.28
C VAL A 136 -20.06 6.71 23.79
N LYS A 137 -21.20 7.17 24.31
CA LYS A 137 -21.50 7.17 25.74
C LYS A 137 -21.93 5.79 26.20
N ALA A 138 -21.34 5.33 27.31
CA ALA A 138 -21.77 4.15 28.04
C ALA A 138 -22.09 4.52 29.49
N GLU A 139 -23.22 4.11 30.00
CA GLU A 139 -23.64 4.36 31.39
C GLU A 139 -23.16 3.21 32.26
N ARG A 140 -22.78 3.52 33.51
CA ARG A 140 -22.40 2.48 34.49
C ARG A 140 -23.65 1.71 34.92
N GLY A 141 -23.56 0.38 34.83
CA GLY A 141 -24.57 -0.56 35.32
C GLY A 141 -24.20 -1.15 36.68
N GLU A 142 -24.64 -2.37 36.95
CA GLU A 142 -24.34 -3.09 38.17
C GLU A 142 -22.91 -3.70 38.10
N GLY A 143 -22.14 -3.55 39.16
CA GLY A 143 -20.75 -4.02 39.24
C GLY A 143 -19.84 -3.32 38.22
N ASP A 144 -19.08 -4.10 37.49
CA ASP A 144 -18.18 -3.62 36.45
C ASP A 144 -18.87 -3.48 35.05
N THR A 145 -20.19 -3.66 35.00
CA THR A 145 -20.95 -3.56 33.73
C THR A 145 -21.10 -2.11 33.30
N ILE A 146 -20.93 -1.84 32.02
CA ILE A 146 -21.35 -0.61 31.35
C ILE A 146 -22.38 -0.94 30.27
N VAL A 147 -23.29 -0.01 30.03
CA VAL A 147 -24.38 -0.17 29.07
C VAL A 147 -24.33 0.94 28.02
N ILE A 148 -24.23 0.56 26.78
CA ILE A 148 -24.33 1.46 25.63
C ILE A 148 -25.74 1.37 25.08
N HIS A 149 -26.51 2.45 25.18
CA HIS A 149 -27.81 2.58 24.56
C HIS A 149 -27.66 2.91 23.07
N ARG A 150 -28.66 2.52 22.28
CA ARG A 150 -28.74 2.92 20.88
C ARG A 150 -28.57 4.43 20.74
N GLN A 151 -27.59 4.90 19.96
CA GLN A 151 -27.28 6.32 19.83
C GLN A 151 -26.80 6.70 18.45
N LEU A 152 -27.10 7.95 18.03
CA LEU A 152 -26.59 8.55 16.80
C LEU A 152 -25.11 8.82 16.96
N ILE A 153 -24.29 8.25 16.06
CA ILE A 153 -22.82 8.35 16.12
C ILE A 153 -22.23 9.15 14.96
N ASP A 154 -22.95 9.23 13.82
CA ASP A 154 -22.49 10.00 12.68
C ASP A 154 -23.68 10.43 11.81
N GLN A 155 -23.44 11.45 10.99
CA GLN A 155 -24.36 11.94 9.97
C GLN A 155 -23.56 12.35 8.73
N ARG A 156 -23.91 11.79 7.57
CA ARG A 156 -23.19 12.03 6.32
C ARG A 156 -24.13 12.50 5.23
N GLU A 157 -23.72 13.53 4.50
CA GLU A 157 -24.44 13.96 3.29
C GLU A 157 -24.04 13.06 2.11
N GLY A 158 -25.02 12.39 1.53
CA GLY A 158 -24.89 11.68 0.27
C GLY A 158 -25.36 12.51 -0.92
N SER A 159 -25.32 11.93 -2.12
CA SER A 159 -25.81 12.59 -3.36
C SER A 159 -27.32 12.86 -3.35
N ASP A 160 -28.09 12.04 -2.66
CA ASP A 160 -29.56 11.96 -2.70
C ASP A 160 -30.24 12.19 -1.36
N ALA A 161 -29.55 11.94 -0.24
CA ALA A 161 -30.10 12.04 1.10
C ALA A 161 -29.01 12.33 2.15
N VAL A 162 -29.47 12.68 3.36
CA VAL A 162 -28.64 12.64 4.57
C VAL A 162 -28.80 11.28 5.21
N TYR A 163 -27.68 10.66 5.54
CA TYR A 163 -27.60 9.34 6.17
C TYR A 163 -27.29 9.50 7.65
N ASP A 164 -28.23 9.06 8.50
CA ASP A 164 -28.07 9.05 9.95
C ASP A 164 -27.56 7.68 10.39
N TYR A 165 -26.38 7.62 11.02
CA TYR A 165 -25.73 6.39 11.47
C TYR A 165 -25.93 6.19 12.97
N TYR A 166 -26.48 5.03 13.33
CA TYR A 166 -26.70 4.68 14.75
C TYR A 166 -25.84 3.49 15.14
N LEU A 167 -25.17 3.59 16.28
CA LEU A 167 -24.63 2.43 16.96
C LEU A 167 -25.77 1.69 17.64
N THR A 168 -25.83 0.38 17.45
CA THR A 168 -26.85 -0.48 18.00
C THR A 168 -26.37 -1.93 18.16
N LYS A 169 -27.17 -2.73 18.84
CA LYS A 169 -27.02 -4.17 18.97
C LYS A 169 -27.46 -4.86 17.69
N LEU A 170 -26.60 -5.69 17.12
CA LEU A 170 -26.88 -6.46 15.91
C LEU A 170 -26.87 -7.95 16.24
N VAL A 171 -27.81 -8.70 15.66
CA VAL A 171 -27.88 -10.15 15.74
C VAL A 171 -27.71 -10.76 14.36
N TRP A 172 -27.12 -11.96 14.32
CA TRP A 172 -26.95 -12.70 13.07
C TRP A 172 -28.27 -13.39 12.69
N GLU A 173 -28.80 -13.08 11.53
CA GLU A 173 -29.99 -13.74 10.93
C GLU A 173 -29.54 -14.65 9.80
N TYR A 174 -29.70 -15.98 9.97
CA TYR A 174 -29.43 -16.93 8.91
C TYR A 174 -30.46 -16.82 7.79
N THR A 175 -30.04 -16.63 6.56
CA THR A 175 -30.85 -16.75 5.36
C THR A 175 -30.92 -18.20 4.87
N ASP A 176 -29.84 -18.96 5.09
CA ASP A 176 -29.77 -20.41 4.91
C ASP A 176 -28.92 -21.05 6.01
N LYS A 177 -29.55 -21.79 6.90
CA LYS A 177 -28.84 -22.50 7.99
C LYS A 177 -27.98 -23.66 7.50
N THR A 178 -28.24 -24.19 6.29
CA THR A 178 -27.50 -25.33 5.74
C THR A 178 -26.14 -24.88 5.20
N THR A 179 -26.11 -23.75 4.51
CA THR A 179 -24.89 -23.14 3.99
C THR A 179 -24.24 -22.19 5.02
N GLY A 180 -24.99 -21.83 6.08
CA GLY A 180 -24.58 -20.86 7.07
C GLY A 180 -24.65 -19.40 6.57
N GLU A 181 -25.24 -19.16 5.41
CA GLU A 181 -25.43 -17.80 4.90
C GLU A 181 -26.38 -17.00 5.78
N GLY A 182 -26.08 -15.71 5.95
CA GLY A 182 -26.87 -14.80 6.77
C GLY A 182 -26.41 -13.36 6.65
N ARG A 183 -26.96 -12.53 7.51
CA ARG A 183 -26.62 -11.10 7.60
C ARG A 183 -26.83 -10.61 9.02
N PHE A 184 -26.17 -9.52 9.37
CA PHE A 184 -26.51 -8.80 10.59
C PHE A 184 -27.79 -7.96 10.38
N VAL A 185 -28.64 -8.00 11.38
CA VAL A 185 -29.84 -7.17 11.49
C VAL A 185 -29.89 -6.51 12.86
N GLU A 186 -30.55 -5.35 12.96
CA GLU A 186 -30.77 -4.70 14.25
C GLU A 186 -31.60 -5.61 15.17
N ALA A 187 -31.20 -5.76 16.42
CA ALA A 187 -31.94 -6.54 17.39
C ALA A 187 -33.31 -5.93 17.64
N THR A 188 -34.34 -6.78 17.79
CA THR A 188 -35.70 -6.35 18.11
C THR A 188 -35.92 -6.36 19.63
N GLY A 189 -36.45 -5.27 20.15
CA GLY A 189 -36.76 -5.11 21.58
C GLY A 189 -35.59 -4.50 22.36
N ASP A 190 -34.74 -5.33 22.95
CA ASP A 190 -33.55 -4.85 23.70
C ASP A 190 -32.38 -4.57 22.75
N THR A 191 -32.08 -3.29 22.53
CA THR A 191 -30.96 -2.82 21.69
C THR A 191 -29.73 -2.40 22.50
N ASP A 192 -29.76 -2.60 23.82
CA ASP A 192 -28.66 -2.24 24.70
C ASP A 192 -27.46 -3.19 24.54
N ILE A 193 -26.27 -2.61 24.49
CA ILE A 193 -25.00 -3.33 24.40
C ILE A 193 -24.37 -3.31 25.77
N LYS A 194 -24.03 -4.47 26.32
CA LYS A 194 -23.35 -4.60 27.62
C LYS A 194 -21.91 -4.98 27.44
N LEU A 195 -21.03 -4.29 28.16
CA LEU A 195 -19.60 -4.56 28.21
C LEU A 195 -19.13 -4.53 29.68
N LEU A 196 -17.96 -5.07 29.96
CA LEU A 196 -17.29 -4.93 31.25
C LEU A 196 -16.26 -3.82 31.18
N TYR A 197 -16.19 -3.00 32.22
CA TYR A 197 -15.19 -1.95 32.36
C TYR A 197 -14.69 -1.87 33.81
N SER A 198 -13.41 -2.22 33.99
CA SER A 198 -12.77 -2.20 35.29
C SER A 198 -11.31 -1.80 35.19
N ASN A 199 -10.84 -0.86 36.03
CA ASN A 199 -9.43 -0.44 36.07
C ASN A 199 -8.81 -0.05 34.74
N GLY A 200 -9.55 0.65 33.86
CA GLY A 200 -9.10 1.08 32.55
C GLY A 200 -9.12 -0.02 31.47
N VAL A 201 -9.60 -1.23 31.79
CA VAL A 201 -9.77 -2.33 30.85
C VAL A 201 -11.23 -2.46 30.47
N LEU A 202 -11.51 -2.48 29.16
CA LEU A 202 -12.84 -2.75 28.62
C LEU A 202 -12.83 -4.11 27.95
N SER A 203 -13.87 -4.91 28.17
CA SER A 203 -14.01 -6.21 27.53
C SER A 203 -15.46 -6.59 27.23
N SER A 204 -15.62 -7.45 26.25
CA SER A 204 -16.92 -8.07 25.96
C SER A 204 -17.37 -8.96 27.12
N ILE A 205 -18.70 -9.06 27.29
CA ILE A 205 -19.33 -10.15 28.05
C ILE A 205 -19.49 -11.37 27.16
N GLU A 206 -19.88 -12.52 27.72
CA GLU A 206 -20.02 -13.78 26.98
C GLU A 206 -20.91 -13.65 25.74
N ASP A 207 -22.04 -12.96 25.84
CA ASP A 207 -22.98 -12.75 24.72
C ASP A 207 -22.43 -11.93 23.55
N ASN A 208 -21.28 -11.26 23.74
CA ASN A 208 -20.62 -10.43 22.73
C ASN A 208 -19.25 -10.99 22.31
N THR A 209 -18.99 -12.27 22.49
CA THR A 209 -17.73 -12.92 22.11
C THR A 209 -17.78 -13.61 20.76
N ASN A 210 -18.94 -14.19 20.41
CA ASN A 210 -19.18 -14.85 19.13
C ASN A 210 -20.61 -14.54 18.63
N PRO A 211 -20.81 -13.58 17.72
CA PRO A 211 -22.15 -13.12 17.33
C PRO A 211 -22.95 -14.13 16.49
N TYR A 212 -22.37 -15.26 16.12
CA TYR A 212 -23.04 -16.30 15.32
C TYR A 212 -23.73 -17.35 16.19
N GLU A 213 -23.50 -17.36 17.49
CA GLU A 213 -24.16 -18.25 18.43
C GLU A 213 -25.56 -17.72 18.80
N GLU A 214 -26.49 -18.63 19.07
CA GLU A 214 -27.86 -18.27 19.47
C GLU A 214 -27.86 -17.48 20.77
N GLY A 215 -28.48 -16.31 20.78
CA GLY A 215 -28.52 -15.41 21.92
C GLY A 215 -27.34 -14.42 21.99
N HIS A 216 -26.32 -14.59 21.15
CA HIS A 216 -25.18 -13.71 21.07
C HIS A 216 -25.42 -12.54 20.09
N TYR A 217 -24.58 -11.51 20.15
CA TYR A 217 -24.73 -10.32 19.33
C TYR A 217 -23.38 -9.66 19.00
N ALA A 218 -23.41 -8.79 17.99
CA ALA A 218 -22.34 -7.84 17.72
C ALA A 218 -22.81 -6.40 18.04
N LEU A 219 -21.91 -5.50 18.31
CA LEU A 219 -22.19 -4.08 18.17
C LEU A 219 -21.87 -3.62 16.75
N GLY A 220 -22.70 -2.74 16.19
CA GLY A 220 -22.46 -2.30 14.81
C GLY A 220 -23.26 -1.07 14.43
N ALA A 221 -23.05 -0.61 13.21
CA ALA A 221 -23.72 0.55 12.67
C ALA A 221 -24.89 0.17 11.75
N VAL A 222 -26.03 0.83 11.97
CA VAL A 222 -27.13 0.87 11.00
C VAL A 222 -27.32 2.30 10.52
N TYR A 223 -27.75 2.48 9.29
CA TYR A 223 -28.09 3.80 8.76
C TYR A 223 -29.56 3.88 8.34
N THR A 224 -30.06 5.10 8.31
CA THR A 224 -31.39 5.44 7.78
C THR A 224 -31.34 6.75 7.01
N THR A 225 -32.23 6.90 6.03
CA THR A 225 -32.45 8.14 5.28
C THR A 225 -33.87 8.70 5.48
N ASP A 226 -34.77 7.90 6.09
CA ASP A 226 -36.16 8.21 6.29
C ASP A 226 -36.58 8.21 7.77
N GLY A 227 -35.68 7.81 8.68
CA GLY A 227 -35.92 7.70 10.11
C GLY A 227 -36.77 6.48 10.52
N THR A 228 -37.12 5.62 9.58
CA THR A 228 -38.05 4.48 9.81
C THR A 228 -37.46 3.14 9.36
N THR A 229 -36.73 3.14 8.27
CA THR A 229 -36.07 1.94 7.73
C THR A 229 -34.59 1.98 8.08
N PHE A 230 -34.11 0.97 8.80
CA PHE A 230 -32.71 0.86 9.23
C PHE A 230 -32.02 -0.30 8.49
N THR A 231 -30.86 0.00 7.91
CA THR A 231 -30.08 -0.95 7.15
C THR A 231 -28.70 -1.10 7.78
N TRP A 232 -28.22 -2.33 7.94
CA TRP A 232 -26.86 -2.58 8.37
C TRP A 232 -25.86 -1.95 7.39
N GLU A 233 -24.98 -1.16 7.95
CA GLU A 233 -23.99 -0.41 7.16
C GLU A 233 -22.79 -1.28 6.72
N GLY A 234 -22.51 -2.37 7.41
CA GLY A 234 -21.41 -3.28 7.15
C GLY A 234 -20.28 -3.22 8.19
N ASN A 235 -20.33 -2.24 9.10
CA ASN A 235 -19.35 -2.12 10.18
C ASN A 235 -19.87 -2.75 11.46
N THR A 236 -19.10 -3.69 12.01
CA THR A 236 -19.44 -4.43 13.24
C THR A 236 -18.20 -4.73 14.05
N ASN A 237 -18.38 -4.86 15.37
CA ASN A 237 -17.37 -5.41 16.27
C ASN A 237 -17.99 -6.40 17.25
N TRP A 238 -17.24 -7.42 17.63
CA TRP A 238 -17.52 -8.35 18.72
C TRP A 238 -16.21 -8.78 19.38
N ASN A 239 -16.29 -9.44 20.50
CA ASN A 239 -15.11 -9.87 21.28
C ASN A 239 -14.12 -8.73 21.54
N LEU A 240 -14.68 -7.57 21.95
CA LEU A 240 -13.90 -6.37 22.19
C LEU A 240 -13.04 -6.53 23.44
N HIS A 241 -11.80 -6.07 23.32
CA HIS A 241 -10.90 -5.90 24.46
C HIS A 241 -10.05 -4.65 24.25
N PHE A 242 -10.01 -3.77 25.26
CA PHE A 242 -9.18 -2.56 25.29
C PHE A 242 -8.34 -2.60 26.55
N GLU A 243 -7.04 -2.44 26.42
CA GLU A 243 -6.10 -2.37 27.54
C GLU A 243 -5.01 -1.33 27.26
N ALA A 244 -4.32 -0.89 28.31
CA ALA A 244 -3.23 0.05 28.15
C ALA A 244 -2.07 -0.59 27.35
N LEU A 245 -1.57 0.12 26.34
CA LEU A 245 -0.34 -0.26 25.65
C LEU A 245 0.85 0.03 26.57
N THR A 246 1.61 -0.99 26.91
CA THR A 246 2.77 -0.90 27.82
C THR A 246 4.10 -0.87 27.09
N GLU A 247 4.12 -1.30 25.83
CA GLU A 247 5.32 -1.37 25.01
C GLU A 247 5.75 0.00 24.52
N THR A 248 7.05 0.22 24.46
CA THR A 248 7.68 1.44 23.96
C THR A 248 8.55 1.15 22.76
N LYS A 249 8.74 2.16 21.91
CA LYS A 249 9.65 2.07 20.76
C LYS A 249 11.08 1.86 21.22
N ILE A 250 11.80 0.97 20.55
CA ILE A 250 13.24 0.82 20.73
C ILE A 250 13.96 1.95 20.00
N VAL A 251 14.84 2.62 20.71
CA VAL A 251 15.72 3.67 20.17
C VAL A 251 17.14 3.18 20.06
N LEU A 252 17.87 3.69 19.09
CA LEU A 252 19.27 3.38 18.92
C LEU A 252 20.09 3.96 20.10
N PRO A 253 21.01 3.19 20.71
CA PRO A 253 21.94 3.72 21.71
C PRO A 253 22.75 4.90 21.19
N GLU A 254 23.01 5.87 22.06
CA GLU A 254 23.83 7.04 21.73
C GLU A 254 25.24 6.61 21.28
N GLY A 255 25.72 7.19 20.16
CA GLY A 255 27.03 6.88 19.59
C GLY A 255 27.10 5.57 18.80
N ALA A 256 25.98 4.86 18.62
CA ALA A 256 25.95 3.67 17.76
C ALA A 256 26.22 4.05 16.30
N ASN A 257 27.05 3.25 15.62
CA ASN A 257 27.37 3.44 14.21
C ASN A 257 26.31 2.79 13.33
N LEU A 258 25.62 3.58 12.51
CA LEU A 258 24.65 3.09 11.53
C LEU A 258 25.35 2.79 10.21
N GLU A 259 25.26 1.54 9.79
CA GLU A 259 25.72 1.03 8.50
C GLU A 259 24.52 0.73 7.58
N THR A 260 24.80 0.63 6.29
CA THR A 260 23.78 0.18 5.32
C THR A 260 24.00 -1.30 5.04
N ILE A 261 22.94 -2.09 5.18
CA ILE A 261 22.94 -3.53 4.87
C ILE A 261 21.88 -3.82 3.82
N THR A 262 22.17 -4.73 2.92
CA THR A 262 21.21 -5.21 1.90
C THR A 262 20.42 -6.38 2.46
N VAL A 263 19.15 -6.45 2.15
CA VAL A 263 18.30 -7.60 2.44
C VAL A 263 17.64 -8.12 1.17
N ASP A 264 17.87 -9.40 0.88
CA ASP A 264 17.17 -10.16 -0.15
C ASP A 264 16.04 -10.95 0.53
N TYR A 265 14.85 -10.92 -0.02
CA TYR A 265 13.69 -11.61 0.54
C TYR A 265 12.63 -11.89 -0.53
N ILE A 266 11.66 -12.73 -0.20
CA ILE A 266 10.44 -12.90 -0.99
C ILE A 266 9.36 -12.00 -0.36
N ASN A 267 8.83 -11.07 -1.14
CA ASN A 267 7.79 -10.17 -0.65
C ASN A 267 6.41 -10.86 -0.53
N ALA A 268 5.41 -10.14 -0.03
CA ALA A 268 4.06 -10.66 0.15
C ALA A 268 3.41 -11.21 -1.14
N ASN A 269 3.84 -10.73 -2.30
CA ASN A 269 3.35 -11.18 -3.62
C ASN A 269 4.12 -12.40 -4.16
N GLY A 270 5.04 -12.97 -3.38
CA GLY A 270 5.89 -14.08 -3.81
C GLY A 270 7.03 -13.67 -4.75
N THR A 271 7.32 -12.38 -4.89
CA THR A 271 8.35 -11.86 -5.78
C THR A 271 9.66 -11.69 -5.01
N PRO A 272 10.79 -12.23 -5.52
CA PRO A 272 12.12 -11.90 -5.01
C PRO A 272 12.36 -10.39 -5.08
N THR A 273 12.81 -9.84 -3.98
CA THR A 273 13.00 -8.39 -3.80
C THR A 273 14.28 -8.16 -3.02
N SER A 274 15.00 -7.11 -3.36
CA SER A 274 16.19 -6.67 -2.62
C SER A 274 16.06 -5.19 -2.29
N GLU A 275 16.47 -4.82 -1.08
CA GLU A 275 16.49 -3.42 -0.65
C GLU A 275 17.60 -3.16 0.37
N GLN A 276 17.89 -1.89 0.60
CA GLN A 276 18.87 -1.48 1.60
C GLN A 276 18.18 -0.89 2.82
N VAL A 277 18.60 -1.36 3.99
CA VAL A 277 18.12 -0.92 5.30
C VAL A 277 19.28 -0.47 6.18
N LYS A 278 18.98 0.14 7.32
CA LYS A 278 20.00 0.55 8.28
C LYS A 278 20.15 -0.47 9.39
N VAL A 279 21.41 -0.72 9.77
CA VAL A 279 21.76 -1.64 10.86
C VAL A 279 22.82 -1.01 11.75
N ALA A 280 22.78 -1.31 13.05
CA ALA A 280 23.88 -1.04 13.96
C ALA A 280 24.16 -2.27 14.80
N PHE A 281 25.46 -2.58 14.98
CA PHE A 281 25.95 -3.62 15.88
C PHE A 281 26.56 -2.95 17.12
N VAL A 282 25.99 -3.24 18.29
CA VAL A 282 26.42 -2.65 19.57
C VAL A 282 26.67 -3.78 20.57
N GLY A 283 27.93 -4.21 20.67
CA GLY A 283 28.27 -5.42 21.40
C GLY A 283 27.62 -6.64 20.74
N ASN A 284 26.82 -7.37 21.50
CA ASN A 284 26.05 -8.52 20.98
C ASN A 284 24.65 -8.11 20.48
N ASP A 285 24.27 -6.85 20.61
CA ASP A 285 22.97 -6.37 20.16
C ASP A 285 23.02 -5.89 18.72
N VAL A 286 22.00 -6.22 17.94
CA VAL A 286 21.79 -5.78 16.57
C VAL A 286 20.51 -4.96 16.49
N TYR A 287 20.60 -3.76 15.93
CA TYR A 287 19.48 -2.84 15.75
C TYR A 287 19.19 -2.69 14.26
N LEU A 288 18.04 -3.16 13.81
CA LEU A 288 17.57 -3.03 12.42
C LEU A 288 16.52 -1.93 12.30
N ASN A 289 16.67 -1.11 11.27
CA ASN A 289 15.69 -0.11 10.87
C ASN A 289 15.09 -0.50 9.51
N VAL A 290 13.94 -1.16 9.53
CA VAL A 290 13.25 -1.66 8.32
C VAL A 290 11.90 -0.97 8.07
N TYR A 291 11.51 -0.02 8.91
CA TYR A 291 10.19 0.61 8.80
C TYR A 291 10.23 2.14 8.90
N ASP A 292 10.53 2.68 10.08
CA ASP A 292 10.53 4.12 10.37
C ASP A 292 11.93 4.54 10.83
N ALA A 293 12.45 5.64 10.28
CA ALA A 293 13.79 6.15 10.56
C ALA A 293 14.11 6.35 12.05
N ALA A 294 13.09 6.47 12.91
CA ALA A 294 13.25 6.68 14.35
C ALA A 294 13.00 5.42 15.19
N THR A 295 12.68 4.27 14.56
CA THR A 295 12.29 3.05 15.28
C THR A 295 13.16 1.87 14.86
N TYR A 296 13.67 1.14 15.85
CA TYR A 296 14.55 0.01 15.63
C TYR A 296 13.94 -1.28 16.17
N ILE A 297 14.32 -2.39 15.56
CA ILE A 297 14.04 -3.74 16.02
C ILE A 297 15.35 -4.30 16.56
N LYS A 298 15.33 -4.78 17.80
CA LYS A 298 16.52 -5.25 18.50
C LYS A 298 16.59 -6.78 18.48
N GLY A 299 17.71 -7.30 18.02
CA GLY A 299 18.10 -8.71 18.16
C GLY A 299 19.36 -8.84 19.02
N THR A 300 19.64 -10.08 19.44
CA THR A 300 20.84 -10.41 20.23
C THR A 300 21.57 -11.57 19.60
N ILE A 301 22.89 -11.45 19.46
CA ILE A 301 23.79 -12.47 18.94
C ILE A 301 24.26 -13.35 20.08
N GLU A 302 24.07 -14.68 19.93
CA GLU A 302 24.61 -15.71 20.82
C GLU A 302 25.25 -16.81 19.96
N GLY A 303 26.58 -16.82 19.92
CA GLY A 303 27.34 -17.72 19.06
C GLY A 303 27.10 -17.47 17.58
N ASP A 304 26.59 -18.45 16.87
CA ASP A 304 26.26 -18.42 15.45
C ASP A 304 24.76 -18.10 15.18
N LYS A 305 24.05 -17.59 16.19
CA LYS A 305 22.63 -17.24 16.08
C LYS A 305 22.41 -15.76 16.42
N LEU A 306 21.51 -15.15 15.65
CA LEU A 306 20.94 -13.83 15.94
C LEU A 306 19.44 -13.99 16.15
N THR A 307 18.97 -13.62 17.34
CA THR A 307 17.56 -13.82 17.73
C THR A 307 16.85 -12.48 17.91
N PHE A 308 15.72 -12.31 17.25
CA PHE A 308 14.79 -11.20 17.45
C PHE A 308 13.53 -11.71 18.17
N LYS A 309 13.19 -11.11 19.32
CA LYS A 309 11.94 -11.42 20.02
C LYS A 309 10.76 -10.72 19.37
N SER A 310 9.66 -11.44 19.13
CA SER A 310 8.41 -10.87 18.62
C SER A 310 7.75 -9.93 19.63
N GLY A 311 6.85 -9.07 19.16
CA GLY A 311 6.10 -8.12 20.00
C GLY A 311 6.83 -6.80 20.26
N GLN A 312 7.91 -6.48 19.57
CA GLN A 312 8.57 -5.19 19.69
C GLN A 312 7.75 -4.10 19.00
N TYR A 313 7.41 -3.06 19.76
CA TYR A 313 6.52 -1.99 19.30
C TYR A 313 7.21 -1.02 18.35
N LEU A 314 6.54 -0.73 17.23
CA LEU A 314 7.07 0.12 16.16
C LEU A 314 6.34 1.46 16.01
N GLY A 315 5.23 1.65 16.70
CA GLY A 315 4.41 2.85 16.56
C GLY A 315 3.04 2.57 15.99
N THR A 316 2.40 3.61 15.44
CA THR A 316 1.05 3.51 14.86
C THR A 316 1.08 3.73 13.36
N TYR A 317 0.16 3.07 12.66
CA TYR A 317 -0.13 3.28 11.25
C TYR A 317 -1.52 3.91 11.09
N ALA A 318 -1.60 4.99 10.30
CA ALA A 318 -2.82 5.74 10.00
C ALA A 318 -3.64 6.16 11.25
N SER A 319 -3.04 6.22 12.43
CA SER A 319 -3.69 6.45 13.72
C SER A 319 -4.79 5.43 14.07
N MET A 320 -4.84 4.30 13.35
CA MET A 320 -5.85 3.25 13.51
C MET A 320 -5.27 1.96 14.11
N TYR A 321 -3.98 1.68 13.83
CA TYR A 321 -3.36 0.42 14.17
C TYR A 321 -2.01 0.59 14.84
N HIS A 322 -1.76 -0.20 15.87
CA HIS A 322 -0.45 -0.39 16.49
C HIS A 322 0.34 -1.42 15.69
N LEU A 323 1.57 -1.08 15.36
CA LEU A 323 2.50 -1.94 14.63
C LEU A 323 3.52 -2.56 15.56
N PHE A 324 3.79 -3.84 15.32
CA PHE A 324 4.80 -4.61 16.03
C PHE A 324 5.66 -5.38 15.04
N PHE A 325 6.92 -5.56 15.38
CA PHE A 325 7.71 -6.61 14.77
C PHE A 325 7.24 -7.98 15.28
N THR A 326 7.04 -8.94 14.38
CA THR A 326 6.81 -10.34 14.69
C THR A 326 7.60 -11.24 13.75
N GLY A 327 8.17 -12.31 14.31
CA GLY A 327 8.58 -13.46 13.52
C GLY A 327 7.34 -14.26 13.12
N GLN A 328 7.29 -14.76 11.88
CA GLN A 328 6.20 -15.61 11.43
C GLN A 328 6.73 -16.85 10.71
N GLN A 329 6.15 -17.98 11.03
CA GLN A 329 6.41 -19.25 10.36
C GLN A 329 5.25 -19.58 9.42
N TYR A 330 5.57 -19.81 8.15
CA TYR A 330 4.61 -20.24 7.13
C TYR A 330 4.48 -21.76 7.14
N TYR A 331 3.26 -22.26 6.95
CA TYR A 331 2.97 -23.68 6.86
C TYR A 331 1.75 -23.96 5.98
N THR A 332 1.68 -25.15 5.41
CA THR A 332 0.56 -25.56 4.55
C THR A 332 -0.56 -26.18 5.38
N VAL A 333 -1.78 -25.81 5.08
CA VAL A 333 -3.02 -26.39 5.64
C VAL A 333 -3.86 -26.91 4.51
N THR A 334 -4.48 -28.08 4.72
CA THR A 334 -5.45 -28.65 3.78
C THR A 334 -6.87 -28.30 4.25
N ASP A 335 -7.67 -27.67 3.42
CA ASP A 335 -9.10 -27.44 3.68
C ASP A 335 -9.84 -28.77 3.65
N GLU A 336 -10.40 -29.19 4.78
CA GLU A 336 -11.09 -30.46 4.92
C GLU A 336 -12.35 -30.59 4.04
N GLY A 337 -12.97 -29.46 3.67
CA GLY A 337 -14.19 -29.44 2.85
C GLY A 337 -13.93 -29.54 1.36
N THR A 338 -12.82 -28.95 0.89
CA THR A 338 -12.48 -28.87 -0.55
C THR A 338 -11.29 -29.75 -0.92
N GLY A 339 -10.47 -30.17 0.05
CA GLY A 339 -9.21 -30.87 -0.16
C GLY A 339 -8.11 -30.00 -0.77
N GLN A 340 -8.31 -28.67 -0.84
CA GLN A 340 -7.30 -27.75 -1.36
C GLN A 340 -6.27 -27.42 -0.28
N GLU A 341 -5.01 -27.36 -0.71
CA GLU A 341 -3.91 -26.91 0.13
C GLU A 341 -3.73 -25.39 -0.02
N TYR A 342 -3.53 -24.72 1.10
CA TYR A 342 -3.17 -23.31 1.13
C TYR A 342 -2.11 -23.04 2.19
N GLU A 343 -1.28 -22.03 1.92
CA GLU A 343 -0.25 -21.58 2.84
C GLU A 343 -0.85 -20.59 3.84
N THR A 344 -0.51 -20.76 5.11
CA THR A 344 -0.88 -19.85 6.19
C THR A 344 0.34 -19.53 7.05
N ALA A 345 0.21 -18.58 7.98
CA ALA A 345 1.29 -18.20 8.87
C ALA A 345 0.82 -18.15 10.32
N LYS A 346 1.75 -18.40 11.22
CA LYS A 346 1.58 -18.19 12.67
C LYS A 346 2.69 -17.30 13.19
N VAL A 347 2.37 -16.47 14.17
CA VAL A 347 3.37 -15.71 14.93
C VAL A 347 4.19 -16.68 15.78
N ILE A 348 5.50 -16.51 15.79
CA ILE A 348 6.45 -17.22 16.64
C ILE A 348 7.06 -16.24 17.65
N ASP A 349 7.40 -16.69 18.84
CA ASP A 349 7.89 -15.83 19.92
C ASP A 349 9.27 -15.23 19.60
N GLU A 350 10.09 -16.01 18.90
CA GLU A 350 11.46 -15.64 18.54
C GLU A 350 11.73 -15.97 17.07
N LEU A 351 12.25 -14.98 16.33
CA LEU A 351 12.76 -15.18 14.98
C LEU A 351 14.27 -15.35 15.04
N VAL A 352 14.74 -16.57 14.71
CA VAL A 352 16.14 -16.96 14.79
C VAL A 352 16.77 -16.96 13.40
N PHE A 353 17.90 -16.28 13.28
CA PHE A 353 18.74 -16.25 12.09
C PHE A 353 20.01 -17.03 12.31
N ASP A 354 20.49 -17.71 11.29
CA ASP A 354 21.88 -18.16 11.20
C ASP A 354 22.77 -16.94 10.98
N TYR A 355 23.75 -16.72 11.87
CA TYR A 355 24.64 -15.55 11.85
C TYR A 355 26.08 -15.96 11.55
N ASP A 356 26.65 -15.31 10.56
CA ASP A 356 28.07 -15.41 10.21
C ASP A 356 28.82 -14.20 10.77
N ALA A 357 29.66 -14.43 11.75
CA ALA A 357 30.44 -13.37 12.42
C ALA A 357 31.55 -12.77 11.54
N GLU A 358 32.04 -13.51 10.53
CA GLU A 358 33.13 -13.04 9.64
C GLU A 358 32.58 -11.99 8.65
N THR A 359 31.43 -12.30 8.04
CA THR A 359 30.78 -11.41 7.07
C THR A 359 29.73 -10.50 7.72
N ARG A 360 29.35 -10.73 8.97
CA ARG A 360 28.22 -10.11 9.67
C ARG A 360 26.89 -10.25 8.91
N SER A 361 26.77 -11.33 8.14
CA SER A 361 25.54 -11.65 7.42
C SER A 361 24.64 -12.56 8.25
N PHE A 362 23.35 -12.51 8.01
CA PHE A 362 22.39 -13.39 8.70
C PHE A 362 21.17 -13.70 7.84
N SER A 363 20.66 -14.92 7.98
CA SER A 363 19.53 -15.40 7.18
C SER A 363 18.66 -16.37 7.96
N THR A 364 17.39 -16.44 7.58
CA THR A 364 16.42 -17.39 8.14
C THR A 364 15.47 -17.90 7.06
N GLY A 365 14.87 -19.07 7.28
CA GLY A 365 13.79 -19.59 6.42
C GLY A 365 12.40 -19.06 6.79
N ASP A 366 12.25 -18.49 7.98
CA ASP A 366 11.01 -17.90 8.46
C ASP A 366 10.84 -16.45 7.95
N ALA A 367 9.79 -15.76 8.37
CA ALA A 367 9.50 -14.42 7.91
C ALA A 367 9.68 -13.35 9.01
N PHE A 368 10.26 -12.24 8.61
CA PHE A 368 10.37 -11.00 9.38
C PHE A 368 9.22 -10.08 8.99
N VAL A 369 8.31 -9.77 9.91
CA VAL A 369 7.03 -9.14 9.57
C VAL A 369 6.78 -7.89 10.41
N ILE A 370 6.34 -6.81 9.75
CA ILE A 370 5.75 -5.64 10.41
C ILE A 370 4.25 -5.87 10.49
N ASN A 371 3.81 -6.28 11.64
CA ASN A 371 2.47 -6.82 11.88
C ASN A 371 1.56 -5.79 12.55
N VAL A 372 0.26 -5.92 12.32
CA VAL A 372 -0.77 -5.22 13.09
C VAL A 372 -1.13 -6.09 14.28
N GLY A 373 -0.74 -5.65 15.49
CA GLY A 373 -0.87 -6.45 16.71
C GLY A 373 0.28 -7.43 16.94
N LYS A 374 0.15 -8.25 17.98
CA LYS A 374 1.23 -9.11 18.50
C LYS A 374 0.99 -10.61 18.31
N LYS A 375 -0.25 -11.06 18.19
CA LYS A 375 -0.64 -12.47 18.36
C LYS A 375 -1.15 -13.11 17.07
N THR A 376 -1.70 -12.34 16.14
CA THR A 376 -2.31 -12.85 14.92
C THR A 376 -1.46 -12.51 13.70
N ALA A 377 -1.34 -13.42 12.75
CA ALA A 377 -0.59 -13.23 11.50
C ALA A 377 -1.47 -12.71 10.34
N ARG A 378 -2.67 -12.21 10.64
CA ARG A 378 -3.70 -11.92 9.63
C ARG A 378 -3.53 -10.59 8.92
N LEU A 379 -3.05 -9.58 9.63
CA LEU A 379 -2.96 -8.23 9.11
C LEU A 379 -1.54 -7.70 9.33
N TYR A 380 -0.85 -7.39 8.25
CA TYR A 380 0.52 -6.89 8.31
C TYR A 380 0.76 -5.79 7.28
N LEU A 381 1.74 -4.95 7.54
CA LEU A 381 2.14 -3.88 6.65
C LEU A 381 3.15 -4.36 5.60
N THR A 382 4.11 -5.17 6.03
CA THR A 382 5.12 -5.79 5.16
C THR A 382 5.60 -7.10 5.75
N ALA A 383 5.97 -8.03 4.87
CA ALA A 383 6.56 -9.30 5.23
C ALA A 383 7.78 -9.57 4.35
N LEU A 384 8.92 -9.82 5.00
CA LEU A 384 10.15 -10.26 4.38
C LEU A 384 10.25 -11.78 4.62
N ARG A 385 9.91 -12.59 3.64
CA ARG A 385 9.95 -14.06 3.74
C ARG A 385 11.35 -14.56 3.39
N ALA A 386 11.86 -15.47 4.19
CA ALA A 386 13.22 -16.01 4.06
C ALA A 386 14.30 -14.94 3.85
N PRO A 387 14.35 -13.88 4.70
CA PRO A 387 15.24 -12.77 4.50
C PRO A 387 16.71 -13.19 4.72
N LYS A 388 17.58 -12.67 3.86
CA LYS A 388 19.03 -12.75 3.98
C LYS A 388 19.60 -11.35 4.00
N PHE A 389 20.22 -10.96 5.12
CA PHE A 389 20.91 -9.70 5.30
C PHE A 389 22.39 -9.85 5.10
N TYR A 390 23.01 -8.94 4.30
CA TYR A 390 24.43 -8.98 4.03
C TYR A 390 24.96 -7.60 3.64
N PHE A 391 26.25 -7.36 3.84
CA PHE A 391 26.90 -6.16 3.37
C PHE A 391 27.23 -6.31 1.88
N TYR A 392 26.56 -5.49 1.08
CA TYR A 392 26.70 -5.52 -0.38
C TYR A 392 28.00 -4.82 -0.79
N GLU A 393 28.84 -5.54 -1.52
CA GLU A 393 29.98 -4.96 -2.21
C GLU A 393 29.59 -4.63 -3.65
N GLU A 394 29.66 -3.35 -3.98
CA GLU A 394 29.30 -2.88 -5.30
C GLU A 394 30.31 -3.38 -6.35
N THR A 395 29.80 -4.09 -7.34
CA THR A 395 30.56 -4.58 -8.49
C THR A 395 30.00 -4.03 -9.79
N PRO A 396 30.82 -3.94 -10.87
CA PRO A 396 30.29 -3.64 -12.19
C PRO A 396 29.30 -4.73 -12.61
N ALA A 397 28.05 -4.36 -12.86
CA ALA A 397 26.99 -5.28 -13.19
C ALA A 397 26.20 -4.81 -14.43
N THR A 398 25.83 -5.73 -15.30
CA THR A 398 24.92 -5.44 -16.41
C THR A 398 23.48 -5.49 -15.87
N PRO A 399 22.72 -4.38 -15.95
CA PRO A 399 21.35 -4.37 -15.42
C PRO A 399 20.44 -5.29 -16.22
N ALA A 400 19.41 -5.83 -15.55
CA ALA A 400 18.39 -6.65 -16.18
C ALA A 400 17.66 -5.85 -17.28
N ASP A 401 17.20 -6.57 -18.30
CA ASP A 401 16.40 -5.97 -19.37
C ASP A 401 15.05 -5.48 -18.83
N PRO A 402 14.56 -4.32 -19.29
CA PRO A 402 13.21 -3.87 -18.99
C PRO A 402 12.18 -4.87 -19.54
N VAL A 403 11.04 -4.99 -18.84
CA VAL A 403 9.95 -5.87 -19.23
C VAL A 403 8.76 -5.04 -19.69
N ILE A 404 8.44 -5.12 -20.98
CA ILE A 404 7.24 -4.49 -21.53
C ILE A 404 6.03 -5.32 -21.10
N THR A 405 5.07 -4.69 -20.45
CA THR A 405 3.89 -5.34 -19.88
C THR A 405 2.62 -5.09 -20.68
N ASN A 406 2.50 -3.93 -21.30
CA ASN A 406 1.31 -3.58 -22.08
C ASN A 406 1.59 -2.47 -23.07
N TYR A 407 0.79 -2.43 -24.16
CA TYR A 407 0.76 -1.33 -25.12
C TYR A 407 -0.70 -0.96 -25.43
N ASN A 408 -0.99 0.33 -25.49
CA ASN A 408 -2.30 0.85 -25.85
C ASN A 408 -2.15 1.95 -26.91
N ALA A 409 -2.64 1.66 -28.12
CA ALA A 409 -2.77 2.66 -29.16
C ALA A 409 -3.93 3.60 -28.81
N THR A 410 -3.74 4.89 -28.91
CA THR A 410 -4.79 5.89 -28.61
C THR A 410 -5.27 5.88 -27.17
N TYR A 411 -4.34 5.87 -26.23
CA TYR A 411 -4.64 5.78 -24.79
C TYR A 411 -5.54 6.93 -24.28
N ASN A 412 -5.47 8.09 -24.86
CA ASN A 412 -6.23 9.24 -24.42
C ASN A 412 -6.91 10.00 -25.57
N GLN A 413 -7.78 10.94 -25.23
CA GLN A 413 -8.52 11.78 -26.19
C GLN A 413 -7.63 12.67 -27.09
N TRP A 414 -6.34 12.77 -26.78
CA TRP A 414 -5.36 13.53 -27.59
C TRP A 414 -4.59 12.67 -28.59
N GLY A 415 -4.83 11.34 -28.60
CA GLY A 415 -4.26 10.42 -29.57
C GLY A 415 -2.83 9.96 -29.29
N TYR A 416 -2.37 10.07 -28.03
CA TYR A 416 -1.08 9.48 -27.65
C TYR A 416 -1.18 7.96 -27.51
N ASN A 417 -0.09 7.29 -27.84
CA ASN A 417 0.15 5.90 -27.50
C ASN A 417 0.73 5.79 -26.10
N ALA A 418 0.53 4.65 -25.45
CA ALA A 418 1.09 4.38 -24.13
C ALA A 418 1.78 3.01 -24.11
N LEU A 419 3.03 2.97 -23.68
CA LEU A 419 3.77 1.76 -23.37
C LEU A 419 3.91 1.61 -21.88
N GLN A 420 3.52 0.44 -21.34
CA GLN A 420 3.72 0.09 -19.95
C GLN A 420 4.87 -0.90 -19.82
N PHE A 421 5.78 -0.65 -18.90
CA PHE A 421 6.94 -1.50 -18.67
C PHE A 421 7.37 -1.44 -17.20
N THR A 422 8.18 -2.41 -16.81
CA THR A 422 8.81 -2.47 -15.50
C THR A 422 10.33 -2.55 -15.64
N ILE A 423 11.04 -2.00 -14.66
CA ILE A 423 12.47 -2.11 -14.49
C ILE A 423 12.73 -2.70 -13.11
N GLN A 424 13.59 -3.70 -13.05
CA GLN A 424 14.01 -4.32 -11.80
C GLN A 424 15.37 -3.76 -11.38
N ALA A 425 15.56 -3.52 -10.11
CA ALA A 425 16.86 -3.14 -9.55
C ALA A 425 17.73 -4.39 -9.33
N THR A 426 17.91 -5.17 -10.40
CA THR A 426 18.72 -6.39 -10.44
C THR A 426 19.62 -6.40 -11.68
N ASP A 427 20.69 -7.17 -11.62
CA ASP A 427 21.50 -7.50 -12.80
C ASP A 427 20.86 -8.63 -13.62
N VAL A 428 21.53 -9.00 -14.72
CA VAL A 428 21.07 -10.07 -15.62
C VAL A 428 21.01 -11.45 -14.96
N ASP A 429 21.72 -11.66 -13.86
CA ASP A 429 21.76 -12.89 -13.07
C ASP A 429 20.75 -12.86 -11.90
N GLY A 430 20.01 -11.75 -11.74
CA GLY A 430 19.04 -11.52 -10.66
C GLY A 430 19.66 -11.01 -9.36
N GLY A 431 20.96 -10.70 -9.35
CA GLY A 431 21.64 -10.09 -8.21
C GLY A 431 21.23 -8.62 -8.00
N PHE A 432 21.23 -8.19 -6.74
CA PHE A 432 20.89 -6.80 -6.39
C PHE A 432 21.88 -5.80 -7.02
N ILE A 433 21.36 -4.69 -7.54
CA ILE A 433 22.15 -3.50 -7.91
C ILE A 433 21.55 -2.26 -7.24
N VAL A 434 22.41 -1.26 -6.98
CA VAL A 434 22.03 -0.05 -6.23
C VAL A 434 21.05 0.81 -7.04
N PRO A 435 19.76 0.97 -6.60
CA PRO A 435 18.74 1.68 -7.37
C PRO A 435 19.09 3.14 -7.68
N GLU A 436 19.82 3.83 -6.79
CA GLU A 436 20.24 5.22 -6.96
C GLU A 436 21.22 5.41 -8.12
N LYS A 437 21.85 4.32 -8.58
CA LYS A 437 22.78 4.31 -9.72
C LYS A 437 22.16 3.76 -11.00
N LEU A 438 20.87 3.42 -10.93
CA LEU A 438 20.09 2.91 -12.03
C LEU A 438 19.32 4.05 -12.70
N SER A 439 19.33 4.07 -14.02
CA SER A 439 18.51 4.95 -14.85
C SER A 439 17.97 4.17 -16.05
N TRP A 440 17.07 4.79 -16.79
CA TRP A 440 16.54 4.22 -18.02
C TRP A 440 16.41 5.27 -19.12
N GLN A 441 16.40 4.82 -20.34
CA GLN A 441 16.25 5.62 -21.54
C GLN A 441 15.19 5.01 -22.45
N ALA A 442 14.37 5.87 -23.06
CA ALA A 442 13.40 5.46 -24.06
C ALA A 442 13.88 5.83 -25.48
N TYR A 443 13.43 5.06 -26.45
CA TYR A 443 13.66 5.27 -27.87
C TYR A 443 12.32 5.26 -28.61
N VAL A 444 12.14 6.16 -29.56
CA VAL A 444 10.97 6.21 -30.44
C VAL A 444 11.47 6.29 -31.87
N ASP A 445 11.07 5.36 -32.71
CA ASP A 445 11.59 5.20 -34.10
C ASP A 445 13.13 5.18 -34.12
N ASP A 446 13.73 4.40 -33.21
CA ASP A 446 15.17 4.18 -33.04
C ASP A 446 15.97 5.41 -32.55
N GLU A 447 15.32 6.55 -32.32
CA GLU A 447 15.94 7.76 -31.80
C GLU A 447 15.67 7.93 -30.29
N PRO A 448 16.65 8.36 -29.49
CA PRO A 448 16.44 8.62 -28.07
C PRO A 448 15.33 9.65 -27.83
N LEU A 449 14.39 9.32 -26.96
CA LEU A 449 13.35 10.23 -26.54
C LEU A 449 13.93 11.29 -25.57
N ILE A 450 13.67 12.57 -25.87
CA ILE A 450 14.03 13.66 -24.98
C ILE A 450 12.81 14.03 -24.16
N PHE A 451 12.94 13.89 -22.84
CA PHE A 451 11.94 14.33 -21.88
C PHE A 451 12.13 15.82 -21.59
N SER A 452 11.11 16.61 -21.90
CA SER A 452 11.15 18.08 -21.78
C SER A 452 10.40 18.56 -20.53
N PRO A 453 10.85 19.61 -19.85
CA PRO A 453 10.08 20.30 -18.80
C PRO A 453 8.73 20.86 -19.30
N ASP A 454 8.59 21.10 -20.59
CA ASP A 454 7.32 21.56 -21.18
C ASP A 454 6.25 20.45 -21.18
N ASP A 455 6.69 19.17 -21.23
CA ASP A 455 5.83 17.99 -21.21
C ASP A 455 5.72 17.36 -19.81
N TYR A 456 6.80 17.45 -19.00
CA TYR A 456 6.90 16.82 -17.68
C TYR A 456 7.20 17.88 -16.61
N SER A 457 6.19 18.26 -15.85
CA SER A 457 6.26 19.33 -14.85
C SER A 457 7.27 19.08 -13.72
N GLY A 458 7.65 17.83 -13.51
CA GLY A 458 8.66 17.44 -12.52
C GLY A 458 10.11 17.63 -12.96
N LEU A 459 10.34 17.97 -14.24
CA LEU A 459 11.67 18.21 -14.78
C LEU A 459 12.02 19.72 -14.74
N THR A 460 13.29 20.01 -14.48
CA THR A 460 13.85 21.37 -14.52
C THR A 460 14.68 21.65 -15.78
N GLN A 461 15.01 20.59 -16.52
CA GLN A 461 15.78 20.64 -17.77
C GLN A 461 15.41 19.45 -18.67
N GLU A 462 15.77 19.51 -19.95
CA GLU A 462 15.64 18.36 -20.85
C GLU A 462 16.52 17.21 -20.35
N MET A 463 15.96 15.99 -20.36
CA MET A 463 16.65 14.77 -19.99
C MET A 463 16.44 13.70 -21.05
N VAL A 464 17.46 12.88 -21.29
CA VAL A 464 17.40 11.69 -22.14
C VAL A 464 17.30 10.44 -21.27
N GLU A 465 17.96 10.47 -20.12
CA GLU A 465 17.96 9.40 -19.14
C GLU A 465 17.14 9.80 -17.94
N ILE A 466 16.26 8.91 -17.50
CA ILE A 466 15.40 9.11 -16.32
C ILE A 466 15.97 8.28 -15.16
N PRO A 467 16.29 8.91 -14.01
CA PRO A 467 16.72 8.16 -12.82
C PRO A 467 15.62 7.19 -12.36
N TYR A 468 16.00 5.99 -11.96
CA TYR A 468 15.08 4.95 -11.50
C TYR A 468 14.13 5.43 -10.40
N GLY A 469 14.59 6.27 -9.48
CA GLY A 469 13.79 6.82 -8.40
C GLY A 469 12.97 8.07 -8.75
N TRP A 470 13.01 8.55 -10.01
CA TRP A 470 12.23 9.71 -10.41
C TRP A 470 10.75 9.35 -10.54
N TYR A 471 9.89 10.28 -10.15
CA TYR A 471 8.44 10.10 -10.12
C TYR A 471 7.72 11.36 -10.60
N ASP A 472 6.82 11.21 -11.56
CA ASP A 472 5.88 12.25 -11.98
C ASP A 472 4.45 11.70 -11.93
N PRO A 473 3.60 12.16 -10.98
CA PRO A 473 2.24 11.67 -10.84
C PRO A 473 1.33 12.03 -12.01
N SER A 474 1.68 13.04 -12.81
CA SER A 474 0.89 13.46 -13.97
C SER A 474 0.96 12.45 -15.12
N TYR A 475 2.00 11.62 -15.14
CA TYR A 475 2.27 10.65 -16.20
C TYR A 475 2.37 9.21 -15.71
N ASP A 476 1.93 8.92 -14.49
CA ASP A 476 1.97 7.58 -13.89
C ASP A 476 3.37 6.94 -13.92
N ILE A 477 4.43 7.75 -13.74
CA ILE A 477 5.81 7.28 -13.66
C ILE A 477 6.16 6.99 -12.20
N TYR A 478 6.39 5.72 -11.90
CA TYR A 478 6.71 5.21 -10.56
C TYR A 478 8.04 4.45 -10.55
N THR A 479 8.58 4.16 -9.38
CA THR A 479 9.90 3.56 -9.20
C THR A 479 10.10 2.23 -9.93
N SER A 480 9.06 1.41 -10.06
CA SER A 480 9.18 0.05 -10.63
C SER A 480 8.21 -0.24 -11.76
N PHE A 481 7.25 0.64 -11.98
CA PHE A 481 6.24 0.51 -13.04
C PHE A 481 6.09 1.85 -13.73
N PHE A 482 6.20 1.86 -15.05
CA PHE A 482 6.23 3.08 -15.84
C PHE A 482 5.17 3.02 -16.93
N THR A 483 4.54 4.16 -17.21
CA THR A 483 3.72 4.39 -18.38
C THR A 483 4.32 5.51 -19.20
N LEU A 484 4.86 5.19 -20.36
CA LEU A 484 5.43 6.14 -21.30
C LEU A 484 4.37 6.53 -22.33
N TYR A 485 4.11 7.84 -22.45
CA TYR A 485 3.25 8.40 -23.49
C TYR A 485 4.10 8.96 -24.63
N PHE A 486 3.71 8.68 -25.86
CA PHE A 486 4.44 9.13 -27.05
C PHE A 486 3.50 9.28 -28.26
N GLU A 487 3.93 10.08 -29.23
CA GLU A 487 3.23 10.23 -30.50
C GLU A 487 3.27 8.94 -31.33
N PRO A 488 2.34 8.74 -32.30
CA PRO A 488 2.36 7.55 -33.15
C PRO A 488 3.72 7.31 -33.80
N ALA A 489 4.26 6.11 -33.65
CA ALA A 489 5.58 5.68 -34.08
C ALA A 489 5.53 4.27 -34.66
N LYS A 490 6.62 3.77 -35.21
CA LYS A 490 6.74 2.39 -35.69
C LYS A 490 7.16 1.44 -34.61
N ASN A 491 8.10 1.87 -33.78
CA ASN A 491 8.59 1.12 -32.66
C ASN A 491 8.86 2.04 -31.46
N VAL A 492 8.89 1.44 -30.28
CA VAL A 492 9.31 2.09 -29.04
C VAL A 492 10.19 1.13 -28.25
N GLY A 493 11.35 1.62 -27.80
CA GLY A 493 12.35 0.83 -27.08
C GLY A 493 12.64 1.40 -25.71
N ILE A 494 12.96 0.53 -24.76
CA ILE A 494 13.40 0.90 -23.41
C ILE A 494 14.73 0.21 -23.11
N GLN A 495 15.64 0.93 -22.46
CA GLN A 495 16.95 0.42 -22.04
C GLN A 495 17.23 0.82 -20.61
N THR A 496 17.77 -0.11 -19.82
CA THR A 496 18.24 0.16 -18.47
C THR A 496 19.73 0.45 -18.48
N ILE A 497 20.18 1.40 -17.63
CA ILE A 497 21.56 1.86 -17.54
C ILE A 497 21.97 1.83 -16.08
N TYR A 498 23.09 1.18 -15.77
CA TYR A 498 23.63 1.11 -14.43
C TYR A 498 25.07 1.67 -14.39
N ARG A 499 25.35 2.52 -13.37
CA ARG A 499 26.66 3.14 -13.16
C ARG A 499 27.21 2.73 -11.80
N GLY A 500 27.56 1.44 -11.69
CA GLY A 500 28.09 0.82 -10.48
C GLY A 500 29.60 0.61 -10.53
N ALA A 501 30.24 0.69 -9.36
CA ALA A 501 31.70 0.49 -9.20
C ALA A 501 32.58 1.27 -10.18
N GLY A 502 32.12 2.45 -10.62
CA GLY A 502 32.85 3.31 -11.57
C GLY A 502 32.73 2.93 -13.04
N GLU A 503 31.91 1.94 -13.39
CA GLU A 503 31.63 1.53 -14.78
C GLU A 503 30.17 1.81 -15.15
N GLU A 504 29.95 2.17 -16.42
CA GLU A 504 28.61 2.22 -17.01
C GLU A 504 28.38 0.93 -17.79
N ARG A 505 27.28 0.24 -17.46
CA ARG A 505 26.80 -0.93 -18.19
C ARG A 505 25.33 -0.76 -18.55
N ARG A 506 24.92 -1.30 -19.69
CA ARG A 506 23.59 -1.16 -20.27
C ARG A 506 22.98 -2.52 -20.54
N SER A 507 21.68 -2.63 -20.35
CA SER A 507 20.89 -3.78 -20.80
C SER A 507 20.76 -3.80 -22.33
N HIS A 508 20.15 -4.83 -22.89
CA HIS A 508 19.61 -4.71 -24.24
C HIS A 508 18.59 -3.57 -24.32
N ILE A 509 18.42 -3.01 -25.52
CA ILE A 509 17.26 -2.19 -25.81
C ILE A 509 16.11 -3.15 -26.12
N VAL A 510 15.03 -3.09 -25.35
CA VAL A 510 13.85 -3.91 -25.56
C VAL A 510 12.84 -3.11 -26.36
N TYR A 511 12.71 -3.42 -27.65
CA TYR A 511 11.79 -2.75 -28.56
C TYR A 511 10.44 -3.46 -28.60
N TYR A 512 9.39 -2.67 -28.71
CA TYR A 512 8.05 -3.10 -29.09
C TYR A 512 7.73 -2.56 -30.49
N ASP A 513 7.55 -3.45 -31.47
CA ASP A 513 7.08 -3.08 -32.79
C ASP A 513 5.55 -2.85 -32.74
N ILE A 514 5.15 -1.63 -33.02
CA ILE A 514 3.75 -1.18 -32.88
C ILE A 514 2.86 -1.80 -33.95
N THR A 515 3.43 -2.14 -35.11
CA THR A 515 2.70 -2.73 -36.25
C THR A 515 2.42 -4.21 -36.04
N THR A 516 3.43 -4.94 -35.55
CA THR A 516 3.36 -6.40 -35.40
C THR A 516 3.04 -6.86 -33.99
N GLY A 517 3.24 -6.01 -32.99
CA GLY A 517 3.13 -6.35 -31.56
C GLY A 517 4.28 -7.23 -31.06
N GLN A 518 5.35 -7.37 -31.80
CA GLN A 518 6.50 -8.19 -31.45
C GLN A 518 7.47 -7.43 -30.55
N ILE A 519 8.11 -8.15 -29.62
CA ILE A 519 9.17 -7.64 -28.78
C ILE A 519 10.51 -8.17 -29.31
N GLU A 520 11.45 -7.26 -29.53
CA GLU A 520 12.82 -7.56 -30.00
C GLU A 520 13.83 -7.00 -29.00
N LYS A 521 14.91 -7.76 -28.73
CA LYS A 521 16.04 -7.31 -27.91
C LYS A 521 17.22 -7.02 -28.81
N VAL A 522 17.75 -5.80 -28.72
CA VAL A 522 18.89 -5.33 -29.49
C VAL A 522 20.07 -5.06 -28.56
N ASP A 523 21.19 -5.70 -28.84
CA ASP A 523 22.44 -5.45 -28.10
C ASP A 523 22.98 -4.04 -28.43
N PRO A 524 23.17 -3.17 -27.44
CA PRO A 524 23.69 -1.81 -27.67
C PRO A 524 25.10 -1.80 -28.29
N SER A 525 25.88 -2.88 -28.17
CA SER A 525 27.22 -3.02 -28.76
C SER A 525 27.19 -3.48 -30.22
N GLY A 526 26.04 -3.99 -30.70
CA GLY A 526 25.92 -4.70 -32.01
C GLY A 526 25.54 -3.85 -33.20
N GLY A 527 25.33 -2.56 -33.09
CA GLY A 527 24.95 -1.80 -34.27
C GLY A 527 24.51 -0.38 -34.07
N THR A 528 25.34 0.43 -33.56
CA THR A 528 25.46 1.83 -33.95
C THR A 528 26.60 2.48 -33.18
N ALA A 529 27.81 2.35 -33.69
CA ALA A 529 28.94 3.23 -33.35
C ALA A 529 28.57 4.74 -33.48
N ALA A 530 27.40 5.05 -33.98
CA ALA A 530 26.87 6.41 -34.13
C ALA A 530 26.31 6.99 -32.82
N ILE A 531 25.81 6.16 -31.84
CA ILE A 531 25.19 6.67 -30.60
C ILE A 531 26.22 6.90 -29.50
N GLN A 532 27.29 6.08 -29.43
CA GLN A 532 28.38 6.31 -28.47
C GLN A 532 29.24 7.56 -28.81
N SER A 533 29.27 7.98 -30.08
CA SER A 533 29.99 9.21 -30.44
C SER A 533 29.24 10.51 -30.08
N ALA A 534 27.92 10.46 -29.86
CA ALA A 534 27.15 11.63 -29.51
C ALA A 534 27.27 12.03 -28.02
N ALA A 535 27.51 11.05 -27.14
CA ALA A 535 27.63 11.32 -25.69
C ALA A 535 29.02 11.83 -25.26
N ASN A 536 30.06 11.57 -26.04
CA ASN A 536 31.46 11.90 -25.70
C ASN A 536 32.12 12.99 -26.54
N GLN A 537 31.42 13.59 -27.49
CA GLN A 537 31.97 14.74 -28.22
C GLN A 537 31.25 16.02 -27.78
N SER A 538 31.92 16.82 -26.99
CA SER A 538 31.67 18.25 -26.81
C SER A 538 31.86 18.99 -28.14
N ASN A 539 31.02 18.72 -29.13
CA ASN A 539 30.98 19.46 -30.38
C ASN A 539 29.69 20.24 -30.45
N THR A 540 29.83 21.53 -30.52
CA THR A 540 28.83 22.57 -30.71
C THR A 540 27.80 22.17 -31.77
N GLU A 541 26.75 21.48 -31.35
CA GLU A 541 25.55 21.30 -32.17
C GLU A 541 24.90 22.67 -32.35
N ARG A 542 24.67 23.04 -33.61
CA ARG A 542 23.93 24.25 -33.94
C ARG A 542 22.50 23.87 -34.30
N ILE A 543 21.59 24.15 -33.40
CA ILE A 543 20.15 23.97 -33.64
C ILE A 543 19.59 25.24 -34.26
N SER A 544 18.92 25.12 -35.40
CA SER A 544 18.24 26.22 -36.08
C SER A 544 16.81 25.80 -36.41
N TYR A 545 15.90 26.74 -36.33
CA TYR A 545 14.49 26.50 -36.63
C TYR A 545 14.10 27.31 -37.85
N PHE A 546 13.29 26.72 -38.76
CA PHE A 546 12.83 27.34 -39.98
C PHE A 546 11.32 27.18 -40.14
N ASP A 547 10.64 28.16 -40.68
CA ASP A 547 9.23 28.06 -41.07
C ASP A 547 9.08 27.23 -42.36
N ALA A 548 7.85 26.98 -42.77
CA ALA A 548 7.54 26.24 -44.03
C ALA A 548 8.06 26.93 -45.30
N ALA A 549 8.39 28.23 -45.21
CA ALA A 549 8.98 29.00 -46.30
C ALA A 549 10.51 29.05 -46.24
N GLY A 550 11.14 28.29 -45.30
CA GLY A 550 12.60 28.23 -45.16
C GLY A 550 13.24 29.42 -44.45
N ARG A 551 12.47 30.28 -43.82
CA ARG A 551 13.01 31.42 -43.04
C ARG A 551 13.35 30.97 -41.65
N GLN A 552 14.50 31.37 -41.14
CA GLN A 552 14.91 31.04 -39.76
C GLN A 552 13.98 31.73 -38.76
N VAL A 553 13.49 31.00 -37.80
CA VAL A 553 12.53 31.45 -36.79
C VAL A 553 12.97 31.02 -35.39
N SER A 554 12.32 31.57 -34.38
CA SER A 554 12.55 31.19 -32.99
C SER A 554 11.94 29.81 -32.70
N ASN A 555 12.48 29.07 -31.74
CA ASN A 555 11.89 27.85 -31.18
C ASN A 555 10.51 28.09 -30.53
N LYS A 556 10.13 29.34 -30.28
CA LYS A 556 8.81 29.75 -29.76
C LYS A 556 7.80 30.11 -30.86
N THR A 557 8.15 29.94 -32.13
CA THR A 557 7.27 30.25 -33.26
C THR A 557 6.14 29.26 -33.35
N LYS A 558 4.90 29.74 -33.36
CA LYS A 558 3.71 28.91 -33.45
C LYS A 558 3.52 28.39 -34.89
N GLY A 559 3.05 27.15 -35.02
CA GLY A 559 2.78 26.50 -36.31
C GLY A 559 3.81 25.47 -36.68
N LEU A 560 3.86 25.13 -37.99
CA LEU A 560 4.81 24.13 -38.51
C LEU A 560 6.21 24.74 -38.57
N VAL A 561 7.14 24.14 -37.86
CA VAL A 561 8.54 24.55 -37.78
C VAL A 561 9.43 23.36 -38.15
N ILE A 562 10.46 23.59 -38.93
CA ILE A 562 11.48 22.60 -39.28
C ILE A 562 12.67 22.82 -38.36
N LYS A 563 12.95 21.88 -37.48
CA LYS A 563 14.16 21.84 -36.62
C LYS A 563 15.31 21.29 -37.51
N GLN A 564 16.37 22.05 -37.63
CA GLN A 564 17.59 21.62 -38.30
C GLN A 564 18.71 21.52 -37.26
N ILE A 565 19.31 20.37 -37.13
CA ILE A 565 20.49 20.11 -36.31
C ILE A 565 21.69 19.98 -37.24
N THR A 566 22.69 20.82 -37.06
CA THR A 566 23.94 20.78 -37.80
C THR A 566 25.02 20.24 -36.86
N THR A 567 25.57 19.09 -37.20
CA THR A 567 26.70 18.45 -36.50
C THR A 567 27.92 18.45 -37.41
N ALA A 568 29.08 18.08 -36.88
CA ALA A 568 30.30 17.92 -37.70
C ALA A 568 30.13 16.90 -38.86
N ASP A 569 29.21 15.96 -38.72
CA ASP A 569 28.99 14.85 -39.68
C ASP A 569 27.85 15.13 -40.66
N GLY A 570 27.19 16.26 -40.59
CA GLY A 570 26.13 16.64 -41.53
C GLY A 570 24.96 17.41 -40.91
N VAL A 571 23.92 17.60 -41.75
CA VAL A 571 22.70 18.34 -41.40
C VAL A 571 21.53 17.36 -41.31
N ARG A 572 20.93 17.25 -40.12
CA ARG A 572 19.66 16.54 -39.93
C ARG A 572 18.51 17.51 -39.87
N ARG A 573 17.36 17.17 -40.41
CA ARG A 573 16.14 17.98 -40.39
C ARG A 573 14.97 17.14 -39.88
N SER A 574 14.25 17.70 -38.90
CA SER A 574 12.99 17.10 -38.45
C SER A 574 11.86 18.13 -38.53
N LYS A 575 10.63 17.64 -38.66
CA LYS A 575 9.43 18.45 -38.64
C LYS A 575 8.92 18.55 -37.20
N THR A 576 8.73 19.75 -36.69
CA THR A 576 8.17 19.95 -35.37
C THR A 576 6.98 20.92 -35.47
N ILE A 577 5.88 20.58 -34.84
CA ILE A 577 4.68 21.43 -34.78
C ILE A 577 4.59 22.03 -33.39
N PHE A 578 4.82 23.33 -33.26
CA PHE A 578 4.57 24.03 -32.01
C PHE A 578 3.10 24.44 -31.96
N ARG A 579 2.39 23.96 -30.94
CA ARG A 579 0.95 24.21 -30.77
C ARG A 579 0.68 25.64 -30.28
N LYS A 580 -0.57 26.06 -30.49
CA LYS A 580 -1.14 27.37 -30.06
C LYS A 580 -1.17 27.51 -28.54
#